data_8810fce87202c783cf37ef9a2475810f
#
_entry.id   8810fce87202c783cf37ef9a2475810f
#
_cell.length_a   1.000
_cell.length_b   1.000
_cell.length_c   1.000
_cell.angle_alpha   90.00
_cell.angle_beta   90.00
_cell.angle_gamma   90.00
#
_symmetry.space_group_name_H-M   'P 1'
#
loop_
_entity.id
_entity.type
_entity.pdbx_description
1 polymer ?
#
loop_
_entity_poly.entity_id
_entity_poly.type
_entity_poly.pdbx_seq_one_letter_code
_entity_poly.pdbx_strand_id
1 'polypeptide(L)'
;KAAQVLSPALQQYESAFRRAGEKYGVDPDLLMAIAIHETGNGTSSAFRNKKNAMGVSPNGGGPRSFETVEAGIDYMARQLARNYLGQGLTTIAAIGKKYAPPGASNDPRGLNSHWVKGVSEYYFQLKA
;
A
#
# COMPACT_ATOMS: atom_id res chain seq x y z
N LYS A 1 2.01 4.55 17.91
CA LYS A 1 1.37 5.35 16.85
C LYS A 1 0.61 4.52 15.86
N ALA A 2 1.21 3.44 15.38
CA ALA A 2 0.52 2.53 14.48
C ALA A 2 -0.79 2.03 15.12
N ALA A 3 -0.77 1.76 16.42
CA ALA A 3 -1.95 1.31 17.16
C ALA A 3 -3.10 2.32 17.15
N GLN A 4 -2.79 3.59 16.91
CA GLN A 4 -3.81 4.65 16.87
C GLN A 4 -4.31 4.92 15.46
N VAL A 5 -3.54 4.56 14.44
CA VAL A 5 -3.86 4.84 13.04
C VAL A 5 -4.45 3.61 12.34
N LEU A 6 -3.89 2.44 12.59
CA LEU A 6 -4.37 1.18 12.01
C LEU A 6 -5.64 0.72 12.71
N SER A 7 -6.63 0.26 11.94
CA SER A 7 -7.79 -0.42 12.51
C SER A 7 -7.36 -1.77 13.10
N PRO A 8 -8.17 -2.40 13.98
CA PRO A 8 -7.83 -3.73 14.49
C PRO A 8 -7.55 -4.75 13.40
N ALA A 9 -8.22 -4.64 12.24
CA ALA A 9 -8.02 -5.56 11.12
C ALA A 9 -6.60 -5.49 10.57
N LEU A 10 -5.97 -4.31 10.53
CA LEU A 10 -4.60 -4.14 10.06
C LEU A 10 -3.58 -4.19 11.19
N GLN A 11 -3.96 -3.77 12.39
CA GLN A 11 -3.05 -3.68 13.53
C GLN A 11 -2.42 -5.02 13.87
N GLN A 12 -3.15 -6.11 13.73
CA GLN A 12 -2.62 -7.45 13.98
C GLN A 12 -1.47 -7.82 13.03
N TYR A 13 -1.34 -7.09 11.91
CA TYR A 13 -0.29 -7.35 10.92
C TYR A 13 0.84 -6.33 10.98
N GLU A 14 0.87 -5.47 11.99
CA GLU A 14 1.92 -4.43 12.10
C GLU A 14 3.32 -5.05 12.02
N SER A 15 3.58 -6.15 12.73
CA SER A 15 4.88 -6.78 12.69
C SER A 15 5.22 -7.33 11.30
N ALA A 16 4.23 -7.78 10.54
CA ALA A 16 4.45 -8.23 9.17
C ALA A 16 4.88 -7.07 8.25
N PHE A 17 4.28 -5.90 8.41
CA PHE A 17 4.70 -4.71 7.68
C PHE A 17 6.13 -4.33 8.02
N ARG A 18 6.49 -4.37 9.30
CA ARG A 18 7.84 -3.99 9.74
C ARG A 18 8.88 -4.99 9.25
N ARG A 19 8.59 -6.29 9.29
CA ARG A 19 9.49 -7.31 8.76
C ARG A 19 9.68 -7.18 7.26
N ALA A 20 8.61 -6.95 6.51
CA ALA A 20 8.69 -6.78 5.06
C ALA A 20 9.50 -5.52 4.70
N GLY A 21 9.26 -4.44 5.41
CA GLY A 21 10.01 -3.20 5.21
C GLY A 21 11.50 -3.40 5.44
N GLU A 22 11.85 -4.06 6.52
CA GLU A 22 13.25 -4.37 6.84
C GLU A 22 13.88 -5.28 5.78
N LYS A 23 13.14 -6.29 5.34
CA LYS A 23 13.63 -7.25 4.35
C LYS A 23 13.96 -6.61 3.01
N TYR A 24 13.15 -5.66 2.55
CA TYR A 24 13.31 -5.06 1.23
C TYR A 24 13.82 -3.61 1.26
N GLY A 25 14.12 -3.08 2.44
CA GLY A 25 14.60 -1.70 2.56
C GLY A 25 13.52 -0.65 2.27
N VAL A 26 12.28 -0.94 2.62
CA VAL A 26 11.13 -0.03 2.44
C VAL A 26 10.69 0.48 3.81
N ASP A 27 10.39 1.77 3.90
CA ASP A 27 9.87 2.35 5.14
C ASP A 27 8.55 1.65 5.52
N PRO A 28 8.48 0.99 6.70
CA PRO A 28 7.26 0.30 7.12
C PRO A 28 6.06 1.23 7.23
N ASP A 29 6.28 2.49 7.60
CA ASP A 29 5.18 3.45 7.69
C ASP A 29 4.60 3.76 6.32
N LEU A 30 5.45 3.76 5.28
CA LEU A 30 4.97 3.91 3.91
C LEU A 30 4.12 2.72 3.49
N LEU A 31 4.57 1.50 3.81
CA LEU A 31 3.79 0.29 3.51
C LEU A 31 2.43 0.34 4.20
N MET A 32 2.41 0.71 5.48
CA MET A 32 1.17 0.80 6.25
C MET A 32 0.25 1.89 5.71
N ALA A 33 0.81 3.05 5.35
CA ALA A 33 0.02 4.15 4.80
C ALA A 33 -0.68 3.74 3.49
N ILE A 34 0.04 3.07 2.61
CA ILE A 34 -0.52 2.58 1.35
C ILE A 34 -1.61 1.55 1.64
N ALA A 35 -1.35 0.60 2.55
CA ALA A 35 -2.32 -0.43 2.89
C ALA A 35 -3.60 0.17 3.49
N ILE A 36 -3.48 1.17 4.36
CA ILE A 36 -4.65 1.85 4.93
C ILE A 36 -5.50 2.46 3.81
N HIS A 37 -4.85 3.18 2.90
CA HIS A 37 -5.55 3.84 1.81
C HIS A 37 -6.20 2.83 0.86
N GLU A 38 -5.45 1.81 0.45
CA GLU A 38 -5.92 0.84 -0.55
C GLU A 38 -7.01 -0.10 -0.03
N THR A 39 -7.00 -0.40 1.27
CA THR A 39 -7.94 -1.37 1.85
C THR A 39 -9.08 -0.72 2.64
N GLY A 40 -9.18 0.62 2.64
CA GLY A 40 -10.15 1.30 3.50
C GLY A 40 -9.92 0.94 4.97
N ASN A 41 -8.67 0.93 5.38
CA ASN A 41 -8.21 0.54 6.72
C ASN A 41 -8.64 -0.89 7.09
N GLY A 42 -8.50 -1.80 6.12
CA GLY A 42 -8.79 -3.21 6.33
C GLY A 42 -10.24 -3.63 6.12
N THR A 43 -11.07 -2.76 5.50
CA THR A 43 -12.48 -3.06 5.30
C THR A 43 -12.82 -3.59 3.92
N SER A 44 -11.93 -3.45 2.93
CA SER A 44 -12.25 -3.84 1.55
C SER A 44 -12.41 -5.35 1.39
N SER A 45 -13.20 -5.75 0.38
CA SER A 45 -13.39 -7.16 0.08
C SER A 45 -12.10 -7.81 -0.44
N ALA A 46 -11.27 -7.05 -1.16
CA ALA A 46 -9.98 -7.54 -1.64
C ALA A 46 -9.06 -7.92 -0.47
N PHE A 47 -9.05 -7.11 0.59
CA PHE A 47 -8.26 -7.44 1.77
C PHE A 47 -8.85 -8.63 2.53
N ARG A 48 -10.17 -8.59 2.79
CA ARG A 48 -10.82 -9.62 3.63
C ARG A 48 -10.88 -10.97 2.95
N ASN A 49 -11.15 -11.01 1.64
CA ASN A 49 -11.41 -12.25 0.92
C ASN A 49 -10.22 -12.74 0.11
N LYS A 50 -9.37 -11.82 -0.34
CA LYS A 50 -8.21 -12.15 -1.19
C LYS A 50 -6.88 -11.92 -0.49
N LYS A 51 -6.91 -11.41 0.75
CA LYS A 51 -5.71 -11.16 1.56
C LYS A 51 -4.73 -10.22 0.85
N ASN A 52 -5.28 -9.26 0.11
CA ASN A 52 -4.55 -8.34 -0.73
C ASN A 52 -4.50 -6.96 -0.08
N ALA A 53 -3.33 -6.57 0.44
CA ALA A 53 -3.13 -5.29 1.10
C ALA A 53 -2.88 -4.14 0.12
N MET A 54 -2.71 -4.44 -1.16
CA MET A 54 -2.46 -3.45 -2.21
C MET A 54 -3.71 -2.99 -2.95
N GLY A 55 -4.83 -3.67 -2.72
CA GLY A 55 -6.01 -3.46 -3.54
C GLY A 55 -5.86 -4.15 -4.90
N VAL A 56 -6.08 -3.40 -5.98
CA VAL A 56 -5.89 -3.93 -7.33
C VAL A 56 -4.41 -3.83 -7.70
N SER A 57 -3.89 -4.86 -8.36
CA SER A 57 -2.51 -4.89 -8.79
C SER A 57 -2.19 -3.70 -9.71
N PRO A 58 -1.12 -2.94 -9.45
CA PRO A 58 -0.75 -1.81 -10.30
C PRO A 58 -0.51 -2.26 -11.73
N ASN A 59 -0.93 -1.44 -12.69
CA ASN A 59 -0.74 -1.70 -14.11
C ASN A 59 -1.36 -3.02 -14.57
N GLY A 60 -2.33 -3.54 -13.82
CA GLY A 60 -3.04 -4.75 -14.19
C GLY A 60 -2.23 -6.03 -14.11
N GLY A 61 -1.00 -5.97 -13.61
CA GLY A 61 -0.14 -7.14 -13.51
C GLY A 61 -0.05 -7.71 -12.09
N GLY A 62 0.41 -8.94 -11.98
CA GLY A 62 0.68 -9.58 -10.71
C GLY A 62 -0.54 -10.23 -10.06
N PRO A 63 -0.32 -10.96 -8.98
CA PRO A 63 -1.40 -11.66 -8.28
C PRO A 63 -2.32 -10.71 -7.53
N ARG A 64 -3.60 -11.08 -7.45
CA ARG A 64 -4.63 -10.31 -6.75
C ARG A 64 -5.08 -10.98 -5.47
N SER A 65 -4.74 -12.24 -5.27
CA SER A 65 -5.05 -12.99 -4.06
C SER A 65 -3.83 -13.72 -3.56
N PHE A 66 -3.79 -13.93 -2.25
CA PHE A 66 -2.64 -14.54 -1.56
C PHE A 66 -3.14 -15.57 -0.58
N GLU A 67 -2.28 -16.51 -0.19
CA GLU A 67 -2.64 -17.53 0.79
C GLU A 67 -2.77 -16.92 2.18
N THR A 68 -1.94 -15.93 2.50
CA THR A 68 -1.97 -15.23 3.78
C THR A 68 -1.85 -13.72 3.55
N VAL A 69 -2.28 -12.95 4.54
CA VAL A 69 -2.10 -11.49 4.49
C VAL A 69 -0.61 -11.15 4.51
N GLU A 70 0.18 -11.90 5.27
CA GLU A 70 1.63 -11.71 5.34
C GLU A 70 2.29 -11.89 3.97
N ALA A 71 1.85 -12.89 3.20
CA ALA A 71 2.36 -13.09 1.84
C ALA A 71 2.02 -11.91 0.93
N GLY A 72 0.82 -11.35 1.07
CA GLY A 72 0.40 -10.16 0.34
C GLY A 72 1.25 -8.94 0.70
N ILE A 73 1.54 -8.76 1.98
CA ILE A 73 2.38 -7.67 2.46
C ILE A 73 3.81 -7.81 1.93
N ASP A 74 4.35 -9.03 1.96
CA ASP A 74 5.70 -9.30 1.43
C ASP A 74 5.78 -8.95 -0.06
N TYR A 75 4.79 -9.38 -0.83
CA TYR A 75 4.72 -9.08 -2.26
C TYR A 75 4.68 -7.56 -2.51
N MET A 76 3.84 -6.86 -1.76
CA MET A 76 3.70 -5.40 -1.85
C MET A 76 5.04 -4.70 -1.60
N ALA A 77 5.73 -5.08 -0.53
CA ALA A 77 7.01 -4.48 -0.19
C ALA A 77 8.06 -4.74 -1.27
N ARG A 78 8.10 -5.96 -1.81
CA ARG A 78 9.03 -6.31 -2.89
C ARG A 78 8.75 -5.51 -4.15
N GLN A 79 7.48 -5.34 -4.52
CA GLN A 79 7.11 -4.55 -5.69
C GLN A 79 7.53 -3.09 -5.53
N LEU A 80 7.27 -2.51 -4.36
CA LEU A 80 7.68 -1.13 -4.10
C LEU A 80 9.19 -0.96 -4.17
N ALA A 81 9.93 -1.90 -3.60
CA ALA A 81 11.39 -1.85 -3.63
C ALA A 81 11.93 -1.93 -5.06
N ARG A 82 11.45 -2.88 -5.85
CA ARG A 82 12.01 -3.16 -7.17
C ARG A 82 11.49 -2.24 -8.27
N ASN A 83 10.19 -1.96 -8.27
CA ASN A 83 9.56 -1.29 -9.41
C ASN A 83 9.30 0.19 -9.17
N TYR A 84 9.56 0.70 -7.98
CA TYR A 84 9.38 2.11 -7.63
C TYR A 84 10.66 2.68 -7.05
N LEU A 85 11.01 2.33 -5.82
CA LEU A 85 12.21 2.86 -5.16
C LEU A 85 13.48 2.53 -5.93
N GLY A 86 13.60 1.32 -6.42
CA GLY A 86 14.75 0.87 -7.21
C GLY A 86 14.89 1.57 -8.56
N GLN A 87 13.84 2.26 -9.00
CA GLN A 87 13.84 3.03 -10.24
C GLN A 87 13.88 4.55 -9.98
N GLY A 88 14.21 4.95 -8.75
CA GLY A 88 14.33 6.35 -8.40
C GLY A 88 13.04 7.04 -8.01
N LEU A 89 11.93 6.30 -7.94
CA LEU A 89 10.64 6.85 -7.52
C LEU A 89 10.55 6.78 -6.00
N THR A 90 11.13 7.77 -5.32
CA THR A 90 11.35 7.72 -3.87
C THR A 90 10.41 8.61 -3.05
N THR A 91 9.53 9.37 -3.70
CA THR A 91 8.55 10.19 -3.00
C THR A 91 7.15 9.61 -3.19
N ILE A 92 6.25 9.92 -2.26
CA ILE A 92 4.86 9.48 -2.39
C ILE A 92 4.25 10.00 -3.69
N ALA A 93 4.54 11.24 -4.06
CA ALA A 93 4.05 11.83 -5.31
C ALA A 93 4.56 11.06 -6.54
N ALA A 94 5.85 10.73 -6.58
CA ALA A 94 6.43 9.98 -7.69
C ALA A 94 5.87 8.56 -7.76
N ILE A 95 5.73 7.91 -6.62
CA ILE A 95 5.13 6.57 -6.54
C ILE A 95 3.69 6.62 -7.04
N GLY A 96 2.93 7.62 -6.62
CA GLY A 96 1.53 7.76 -6.98
C GLY A 96 1.29 7.92 -8.47
N LYS A 97 2.18 8.62 -9.16
CA LYS A 97 2.06 8.80 -10.62
C LYS A 97 2.11 7.48 -11.38
N LYS A 98 2.88 6.53 -10.88
CA LYS A 98 2.99 5.21 -11.50
C LYS A 98 1.94 4.25 -10.95
N TYR A 99 1.71 4.28 -9.64
CA TYR A 99 0.82 3.36 -8.93
C TYR A 99 -0.65 3.61 -9.29
N ALA A 100 -1.05 4.88 -9.30
CA ALA A 100 -2.43 5.29 -9.50
C ALA A 100 -2.49 6.55 -10.37
N PRO A 101 -2.15 6.46 -11.68
CA PRO A 101 -2.12 7.65 -12.54
C PRO A 101 -3.52 8.24 -12.70
N PRO A 102 -3.70 9.54 -12.44
CA PRO A 102 -4.99 10.20 -12.63
C PRO A 102 -5.40 10.17 -14.10
N GLY A 103 -6.68 9.91 -14.34
CA GLY A 103 -7.22 9.89 -15.69
C GLY A 103 -6.87 8.66 -16.51
N ALA A 104 -6.27 7.63 -15.90
CA ALA A 104 -6.05 6.35 -16.57
C ALA A 104 -7.38 5.72 -16.97
N SER A 105 -7.35 4.75 -17.89
CA SER A 105 -8.56 4.10 -18.38
C SER A 105 -9.40 3.45 -17.27
N ASN A 106 -8.75 3.04 -16.18
CA ASN A 106 -9.44 2.49 -15.02
C ASN A 106 -9.85 3.57 -14.00
N ASP A 107 -9.66 4.84 -14.33
CA ASP A 107 -9.96 5.96 -13.45
C ASP A 107 -10.57 7.12 -14.24
N PRO A 108 -11.76 6.92 -14.86
CA PRO A 108 -12.37 7.94 -15.73
C PRO A 108 -12.73 9.24 -14.99
N ARG A 109 -12.87 9.19 -13.66
CA ARG A 109 -13.21 10.37 -12.85
C ARG A 109 -11.99 11.08 -12.27
N GLY A 110 -10.78 10.59 -12.52
CA GLY A 110 -9.57 11.16 -11.96
C GLY A 110 -9.42 10.97 -10.46
N LEU A 111 -10.09 9.98 -9.88
CA LEU A 111 -10.08 9.74 -8.42
C LEU A 111 -8.72 9.26 -7.92
N ASN A 112 -7.88 8.73 -8.82
CA ASN A 112 -6.53 8.30 -8.46
C ASN A 112 -5.66 9.47 -7.95
N SER A 113 -6.04 10.71 -8.27
CA SER A 113 -5.34 11.88 -7.72
C SER A 113 -5.42 11.93 -6.20
N HIS A 114 -6.43 11.31 -5.60
CA HIS A 114 -6.59 11.23 -4.15
C HIS A 114 -5.62 10.27 -3.50
N TRP A 115 -4.93 9.44 -4.27
CA TRP A 115 -3.99 8.46 -3.75
C TRP A 115 -2.83 9.15 -3.01
N VAL A 116 -2.20 10.13 -3.64
CA VAL A 116 -1.07 10.85 -3.05
C VAL A 116 -1.50 11.55 -1.76
N LYS A 117 -2.65 12.21 -1.79
CA LYS A 117 -3.17 12.93 -0.63
C LYS A 117 -3.47 11.97 0.52
N GLY A 118 -4.21 10.89 0.25
CA GLY A 118 -4.60 9.93 1.27
C GLY A 118 -3.40 9.22 1.88
N VAL A 119 -2.49 8.72 1.05
CA VAL A 119 -1.29 8.05 1.53
C VAL A 119 -0.42 9.00 2.35
N SER A 120 -0.26 10.25 1.88
CA SER A 120 0.54 11.25 2.61
C SER A 120 -0.04 11.54 3.99
N GLU A 121 -1.35 11.67 4.10
CA GLU A 121 -2.00 11.94 5.38
C GLU A 121 -1.76 10.80 6.37
N TYR A 122 -1.95 9.55 5.95
CA TYR A 122 -1.69 8.40 6.82
C TYR A 122 -0.22 8.27 7.18
N TYR A 123 0.66 8.55 6.23
CA TYR A 123 2.10 8.52 6.48
C TYR A 123 2.50 9.52 7.57
N PHE A 124 2.00 10.76 7.47
CA PHE A 124 2.27 11.77 8.49
C PHE A 124 1.72 11.36 9.85
N GLN A 125 0.52 10.78 9.91
CA GLN A 125 -0.06 10.31 11.16
C GLN A 125 0.81 9.23 11.79
N LEU A 126 1.35 8.31 10.99
CA LEU A 126 2.21 7.23 11.48
C LEU A 126 3.55 7.75 11.97
N LYS A 127 4.08 8.81 11.36
CA LYS A 127 5.37 9.41 11.76
C LYS A 127 5.25 10.37 12.94
N ALA A 128 4.09 10.95 13.15
CA ALA A 128 3.90 12.02 14.13
C ALA A 128 4.17 11.61 15.61
#